data_51d38c6450db49f96e352f9039c2ba0c
#
_entry.id   51d38c6450db49f96e352f9039c2ba0c
#
_cell.length_a   1.000
_cell.length_b   1.000
_cell.length_c   1.000
_cell.angle_alpha   90.00
_cell.angle_beta   90.00
_cell.angle_gamma   90.00
#
_symmetry.space_group_name_H-M   'P 1'
#
loop_
_entity.id
_entity.type
_entity.pdbx_description
1 polymer ?
#
loop_
_entity_poly.entity_id
_entity_poly.type
_entity_poly.pdbx_seq_one_letter_code
_entity_poly.pdbx_strand_id
1 'polypeptide(L)' 'LGSPDEDFKNEKGNLVLVYNTKKYGIPCERRFEINAKLIVIGFVSNGCF' A
#
# COMPACT_ATOMS: atom_id res chain seq x y z
N LEU A 1 -8.03 5.36 9.66
CA LEU A 1 -7.59 4.38 8.68
C LEU A 1 -7.53 3.01 9.34
N GLY A 2 -8.12 2.04 8.72
CA GLY A 2 -8.11 0.70 9.27
C GLY A 2 -6.86 -0.07 8.90
N SER A 3 -6.91 -1.37 9.14
CA SER A 3 -5.82 -2.26 8.76
C SER A 3 -5.71 -2.35 7.25
N PRO A 4 -4.50 -2.57 6.72
CA PRO A 4 -4.34 -2.75 5.27
C PRO A 4 -5.04 -4.04 4.83
N ASP A 5 -5.48 -4.07 3.57
CA ASP A 5 -6.09 -5.26 3.00
C ASP A 5 -5.08 -6.38 2.86
N GLU A 6 -3.85 -6.04 2.53
CA GLU A 6 -2.76 -7.00 2.43
C GLU A 6 -1.48 -6.39 2.95
N ASP A 7 -0.60 -7.23 3.44
CA ASP A 7 0.75 -6.83 3.80
C ASP A 7 1.70 -7.97 3.45
N PHE A 8 2.87 -7.59 2.95
CA PHE A 8 3.90 -8.58 2.61
C PHE A 8 5.26 -7.91 2.60
N LYS A 9 6.32 -8.72 2.68
CA LYS A 9 7.68 -8.22 2.55
C LYS A 9 8.17 -8.45 1.13
N ASN A 10 8.81 -7.44 0.57
CA ASN A 10 9.38 -7.56 -0.76
C ASN A 10 10.79 -8.17 -0.71
N GLU A 11 11.42 -8.30 -1.87
CA GLU A 11 12.75 -8.90 -1.97
C GLU A 11 13.81 -8.13 -1.20
N LYS A 12 13.58 -6.84 -1.00
CA LYS A 12 14.50 -5.98 -0.26
C LYS A 12 14.35 -6.11 1.24
N GLY A 13 13.36 -6.90 1.69
CA GLY A 13 13.06 -7.03 3.10
C GLY A 13 12.23 -5.90 3.68
N ASN A 14 11.69 -5.03 2.83
CA ASN A 14 10.81 -3.96 3.25
C ASN A 14 9.38 -4.44 3.33
N LEU A 15 8.61 -3.84 4.24
CA LEU A 15 7.20 -4.16 4.38
C LEU A 15 6.39 -3.35 3.37
N VAL A 16 5.52 -4.03 2.65
CA VAL A 16 4.61 -3.37 1.71
C VAL A 16 3.19 -3.53 2.22
N LEU A 17 2.50 -2.42 2.41
CA LEU A 17 1.11 -2.39 2.84
C LEU A 17 0.24 -2.05 1.65
N VAL A 18 -0.79 -2.85 1.40
CA VAL A 18 -1.68 -2.66 0.27
C VAL A 18 -3.06 -2.28 0.79
N TYR A 19 -3.57 -1.16 0.33
CA TYR A 19 -4.90 -0.68 0.66
C TYR A 19 -5.73 -0.65 -0.61
N ASN A 20 -6.85 -1.35 -0.59
CA ASN A 20 -7.79 -1.34 -1.71
C ASN A 20 -9.02 -0.56 -1.30
N THR A 21 -9.33 0.49 -2.04
CA THR A 21 -10.54 1.26 -1.82
C THR A 21 -11.37 1.26 -3.09
N LYS A 22 -12.67 1.31 -2.94
CA LYS A 22 -13.58 1.36 -4.07
C LYS A 22 -14.54 2.51 -3.83
N LYS A 23 -14.49 3.50 -4.71
CA LYS A 23 -15.33 4.68 -4.60
C LYS A 23 -16.04 4.89 -5.92
N TYR A 24 -17.37 5.03 -5.84
CA TYR A 24 -18.20 5.18 -7.03
C TYR A 24 -18.01 4.05 -8.05
N GLY A 25 -17.75 2.84 -7.55
CA GLY A 25 -17.54 1.70 -8.41
C GLY A 25 -16.15 1.65 -9.06
N ILE A 26 -15.28 2.59 -8.77
CA ILE A 26 -13.95 2.66 -9.33
C ILE A 26 -12.93 2.10 -8.34
N PRO A 27 -12.25 1.00 -8.67
CA PRO A 27 -11.24 0.45 -7.76
C PRO A 27 -10.01 1.33 -7.70
N CYS A 28 -9.47 1.48 -6.50
CA CYS A 28 -8.25 2.24 -6.27
C CYS A 28 -7.34 1.41 -5.38
N GLU A 29 -6.11 1.18 -5.83
CA GLU A 29 -5.12 0.46 -5.07
C GLU A 29 -4.01 1.42 -4.66
N ARG A 30 -3.67 1.39 -3.38
CA ARG A 30 -2.56 2.18 -2.84
C ARG A 30 -1.59 1.25 -2.15
N ARG A 31 -0.32 1.42 -2.44
CA ARG A 31 0.75 0.63 -1.84
C ARG A 31 1.76 1.54 -1.18
N PHE A 32 2.14 1.19 0.05
CA PHE A 32 3.15 1.91 0.80
C PHE A 32 4.30 0.96 1.10
N GLU A 33 5.51 1.34 0.72
CA GLU A 33 6.69 0.56 1.06
C GLU A 33 7.35 1.20 2.29
N ILE A 34 7.57 0.38 3.31
CA ILE A 34 8.09 0.83 4.61
C ILE A 34 9.36 0.07 4.90
N ASN A 35 10.42 0.78 5.29
CA ASN A 35 11.68 0.13 5.62
C ASN A 35 11.68 -0.42 7.06
N ALA A 36 12.80 -1.02 7.48
CA ALA A 36 12.92 -1.61 8.81
C ALA A 36 12.76 -0.58 9.94
N LYS A 37 12.93 0.69 9.63
CA LYS A 37 12.77 1.77 10.60
C LYS A 37 11.35 2.30 10.63
N LEU A 38 10.43 1.67 9.91
CA LEU A 38 9.03 2.05 9.80
C LEU A 38 8.84 3.43 9.14
N ILE A 39 9.71 3.73 8.19
CA ILE A 39 9.63 4.98 7.42
C ILE A 39 9.12 4.64 6.03
N VAL A 40 8.10 5.38 5.56
CA VAL A 40 7.58 5.19 4.23
C VAL A 40 8.61 5.67 3.21
N ILE A 41 9.11 4.76 2.40
CA ILE A 41 10.14 5.04 1.40
C ILE A 41 9.63 4.95 -0.02
N GLY A 42 8.41 4.45 -0.21
CA GLY A 42 7.83 4.36 -1.54
C GLY A 42 6.31 4.41 -1.47
N PHE A 43 5.71 4.91 -2.53
CA PHE A 43 4.27 5.00 -2.63
C PHE A 43 3.85 4.80 -4.07
N VAL A 44 2.85 3.94 -4.28
CA VAL A 44 2.27 3.69 -5.60
C VAL A 44 0.76 3.75 -5.47
N SER A 45 0.11 4.42 -6.42
CA SER A 45 -1.35 4.40 -6.51
C SER A 45 -1.77 4.05 -7.93
N ASN A 46 -2.76 3.18 -8.04
CA ASN A 46 -3.30 2.74 -9.32
C ASN A 46 -4.81 2.90 -9.31
N GLY A 47 -5.34 3.49 -10.38
CA GLY A 47 -6.77 3.64 -10.52
C GLY A 47 -7.41 4.68 -9.63
N CYS A 48 -6.63 5.46 -8.92
CA CYS A 48 -7.15 6.51 -8.05
C CYS A 48 -7.30 7.82 -8.82
N PHE A 49 -8.33 8.57 -8.48
CA PHE A 49 -8.57 9.89 -9.05
C PHE A 49 -8.39 10.96 -7.98
#